data_af9d138e312f769d6b36a86a0d1b64b0
#
_entry.id   af9d138e312f769d6b36a86a0d1b64b0
#
_cell.length_a   1.000
_cell.length_b   1.000
_cell.length_c   1.000
_cell.angle_alpha   90.00
_cell.angle_beta   90.00
_cell.angle_gamma   90.00
#
_symmetry.space_group_name_H-M   'P 1'
#
loop_
_entity.id
_entity.type
_entity.pdbx_description
1 polymer ?
#
loop_
_entity_poly.entity_id
_entity_poly.type
_entity_poly.pdbx_seq_one_letter_code
_entity_poly.pdbx_strand_id
1 'polypeptide(L)'
;MRELQAKIIEEMGVQPRIDPAGEVRKRVTFLKEYLKASHTKGFVLGISGGLDSSLAGRLAQLAVEELDAEGVEANFVAVRLPYGVQHDEDDAQAALDFVRAKTEWTFNISAAVDGFEDEFEKTVGNGISDFHKGNTKARTRMIAQYALAGEHNYLVIGTDHGAESVTGFFTKYGDGGADILPLFGLNKRQNRALLSELGAPARVWEKVPTADLLDHKPGRTDEDELGLSYDTIDDYLEGRDVPDAAAELIEQKYLRTRHKRTVPVTIFDTWWKQ
;
A
#
# COMPACT_ATOMS: atom_id res chain seq x y z
N MET A 1 19.83 -19.75 7.49
CA MET A 1 19.42 -18.33 7.33
C MET A 1 20.65 -17.49 6.98
N ARG A 2 20.57 -16.67 5.96
CA ARG A 2 21.64 -15.75 5.51
C ARG A 2 21.73 -14.56 6.48
N GLU A 3 22.92 -13.95 6.64
CA GLU A 3 23.10 -12.82 7.58
C GLU A 3 22.24 -11.61 7.18
N LEU A 4 22.17 -11.28 5.87
CA LEU A 4 21.36 -10.18 5.38
C LEU A 4 19.85 -10.48 5.49
N GLN A 5 19.45 -11.76 5.32
CA GLN A 5 18.06 -12.20 5.54
C GLN A 5 17.61 -11.88 6.97
N ALA A 6 18.43 -12.19 7.97
CA ALA A 6 18.10 -11.92 9.36
C ALA A 6 17.86 -10.41 9.62
N LYS A 7 18.71 -9.54 9.07
CA LYS A 7 18.56 -8.08 9.16
C LYS A 7 17.30 -7.59 8.45
N ILE A 8 17.01 -8.15 7.28
CA ILE A 8 15.79 -7.80 6.51
C ILE A 8 14.54 -8.18 7.30
N ILE A 9 14.49 -9.39 7.85
CA ILE A 9 13.34 -9.85 8.65
C ILE A 9 13.13 -8.94 9.86
N GLU A 10 14.19 -8.58 10.56
CA GLU A 10 14.12 -7.65 11.69
C GLU A 10 13.60 -6.27 11.26
N GLU A 11 14.12 -5.69 10.17
CA GLU A 11 13.69 -4.38 9.65
C GLU A 11 12.25 -4.40 9.13
N MET A 12 11.83 -5.48 8.45
CA MET A 12 10.45 -5.64 7.95
C MET A 12 9.45 -6.00 9.05
N GLY A 13 9.91 -6.50 10.19
CA GLY A 13 9.07 -6.84 11.35
C GLY A 13 8.13 -8.03 11.14
N VAL A 14 8.32 -8.81 10.08
CA VAL A 14 7.47 -9.96 9.75
C VAL A 14 7.72 -11.11 10.73
N GLN A 15 6.64 -11.61 11.34
CA GLN A 15 6.71 -12.76 12.23
C GLN A 15 6.48 -14.06 11.43
N PRO A 16 7.20 -15.17 11.75
CA PRO A 16 7.04 -16.44 11.05
C PRO A 16 5.64 -17.06 11.20
N ARG A 17 4.94 -16.71 12.27
CA ARG A 17 3.59 -17.16 12.58
C ARG A 17 2.84 -16.04 13.28
N ILE A 18 1.58 -15.86 12.91
CA ILE A 18 0.68 -14.88 13.53
C ILE A 18 -0.61 -15.57 13.99
N ASP A 19 -1.28 -14.93 14.94
CA ASP A 19 -2.69 -15.15 15.24
C ASP A 19 -3.50 -14.08 14.48
N PRO A 20 -4.28 -14.44 13.44
CA PRO A 20 -5.00 -13.46 12.63
C PRO A 20 -5.92 -12.57 13.45
N ALA A 21 -6.68 -13.13 14.40
CA ALA A 21 -7.58 -12.36 15.26
C ALA A 21 -6.82 -11.36 16.14
N GLY A 22 -5.71 -11.82 16.74
CA GLY A 22 -4.82 -10.96 17.53
C GLY A 22 -4.18 -9.85 16.70
N GLU A 23 -3.74 -10.14 15.46
CA GLU A 23 -3.18 -9.11 14.57
C GLU A 23 -4.23 -8.09 14.10
N VAL A 24 -5.46 -8.51 13.81
CA VAL A 24 -6.57 -7.58 13.54
C VAL A 24 -6.75 -6.65 14.75
N ARG A 25 -6.84 -7.20 15.95
CA ARG A 25 -7.03 -6.41 17.18
C ARG A 25 -5.90 -5.41 17.40
N LYS A 26 -4.64 -5.84 17.25
CA LYS A 26 -3.45 -5.00 17.39
C LYS A 26 -3.46 -3.81 16.42
N ARG A 27 -3.81 -4.03 15.15
CA ARG A 27 -3.83 -2.99 14.12
C ARG A 27 -4.98 -2.01 14.28
N VAL A 28 -6.16 -2.48 14.64
CA VAL A 28 -7.28 -1.61 15.00
C VAL A 28 -6.93 -0.73 16.21
N THR A 29 -6.34 -1.31 17.25
CA THR A 29 -5.86 -0.55 18.41
C THR A 29 -4.83 0.50 18.03
N PHE A 30 -3.83 0.14 17.21
CA PHE A 30 -2.81 1.06 16.71
C PHE A 30 -3.42 2.26 15.96
N LEU A 31 -4.38 2.02 15.06
CA LEU A 31 -5.09 3.09 14.35
C LEU A 31 -5.81 4.03 15.31
N LYS A 32 -6.55 3.48 16.29
CA LYS A 32 -7.28 4.26 17.29
C LYS A 32 -6.34 5.11 18.15
N GLU A 33 -5.26 4.52 18.65
CA GLU A 33 -4.31 5.20 19.52
C GLU A 33 -3.58 6.33 18.78
N TYR A 34 -3.14 6.07 17.54
CA TYR A 34 -2.45 7.08 16.75
C TYR A 34 -3.38 8.23 16.35
N LEU A 35 -4.63 7.97 15.98
CA LEU A 35 -5.62 9.02 15.71
C LEU A 35 -5.81 9.94 16.93
N LYS A 36 -5.95 9.35 18.12
CA LYS A 36 -6.06 10.14 19.36
C LYS A 36 -4.79 10.94 19.64
N ALA A 37 -3.62 10.33 19.49
CA ALA A 37 -2.32 10.97 19.76
C ALA A 37 -1.98 12.11 18.78
N SER A 38 -2.38 11.97 17.52
CA SER A 38 -2.17 12.99 16.48
C SER A 38 -3.20 14.11 16.50
N HIS A 39 -4.24 14.00 17.32
CA HIS A 39 -5.38 14.95 17.39
C HIS A 39 -6.08 15.14 16.04
N THR A 40 -6.08 14.11 15.20
CA THR A 40 -6.78 14.09 13.92
C THR A 40 -8.20 13.55 14.08
N LYS A 41 -9.04 13.72 13.06
CA LYS A 41 -10.47 13.41 13.11
C LYS A 41 -10.89 12.21 12.25
N GLY A 42 -9.93 11.54 11.62
CA GLY A 42 -10.27 10.40 10.75
C GLY A 42 -9.14 9.96 9.84
N PHE A 43 -9.53 9.14 8.86
CA PHE A 43 -8.63 8.53 7.90
C PHE A 43 -9.13 8.70 6.48
N VAL A 44 -8.20 8.76 5.52
CA VAL A 44 -8.45 8.67 4.08
C VAL A 44 -7.62 7.52 3.51
N LEU A 45 -8.23 6.69 2.67
CA LEU A 45 -7.54 5.62 1.94
C LEU A 45 -8.09 5.46 0.54
N GLY A 46 -7.20 5.35 -0.44
CA GLY A 46 -7.54 4.93 -1.79
C GLY A 46 -7.90 3.45 -1.86
N ILE A 47 -9.12 3.12 -2.29
CA ILE A 47 -9.58 1.74 -2.48
C ILE A 47 -9.43 1.36 -3.95
N SER A 48 -8.46 0.50 -4.25
CA SER A 48 -8.18 0.02 -5.61
C SER A 48 -8.98 -1.22 -6.01
N GLY A 49 -9.68 -1.85 -5.06
CA GLY A 49 -10.30 -3.17 -5.27
C GLY A 49 -9.32 -4.34 -5.05
N GLY A 50 -8.08 -4.05 -4.69
CA GLY A 50 -7.07 -5.05 -4.34
C GLY A 50 -7.15 -5.49 -2.87
N LEU A 51 -6.46 -6.60 -2.58
CA LEU A 51 -6.38 -7.24 -1.28
C LEU A 51 -5.96 -6.27 -0.15
N ASP A 52 -4.87 -5.52 -0.35
CA ASP A 52 -4.25 -4.71 0.70
C ASP A 52 -5.09 -3.49 1.05
N SER A 53 -5.61 -2.78 0.03
CA SER A 53 -6.50 -1.64 0.25
C SER A 53 -7.81 -2.05 0.92
N SER A 54 -8.33 -3.24 0.60
CA SER A 54 -9.53 -3.80 1.25
C SER A 54 -9.27 -4.14 2.71
N LEU A 55 -8.12 -4.75 3.03
CA LEU A 55 -7.73 -5.06 4.41
C LEU A 55 -7.53 -3.78 5.23
N ALA A 56 -6.69 -2.87 4.75
CA ALA A 56 -6.42 -1.61 5.45
C ALA A 56 -7.69 -0.77 5.64
N GLY A 57 -8.56 -0.72 4.62
CA GLY A 57 -9.84 -0.03 4.71
C GLY A 57 -10.78 -0.64 5.75
N ARG A 58 -10.88 -1.98 5.82
CA ARG A 58 -11.73 -2.63 6.84
C ARG A 58 -11.19 -2.41 8.25
N LEU A 59 -9.87 -2.48 8.44
CA LEU A 59 -9.23 -2.16 9.73
C LEU A 59 -9.49 -0.70 10.16
N ALA A 60 -9.40 0.25 9.22
CA ALA A 60 -9.70 1.65 9.47
C ALA A 60 -11.18 1.87 9.86
N GLN A 61 -12.10 1.22 9.15
CA GLN A 61 -13.52 1.30 9.47
C GLN A 61 -13.83 0.72 10.85
N LEU A 62 -13.25 -0.45 11.21
CA LEU A 62 -13.39 -1.02 12.55
C LEU A 62 -12.85 -0.08 13.63
N ALA A 63 -11.72 0.58 13.38
CA ALA A 63 -11.17 1.55 14.32
C ALA A 63 -12.12 2.73 14.55
N VAL A 64 -12.75 3.24 13.50
CA VAL A 64 -13.75 4.31 13.58
C VAL A 64 -15.01 3.85 14.31
N GLU A 65 -15.53 2.65 14.02
CA GLU A 65 -16.69 2.07 14.71
C GLU A 65 -16.46 1.97 16.23
N GLU A 66 -15.26 1.57 16.64
CA GLU A 66 -14.91 1.49 18.05
C GLU A 66 -14.67 2.85 18.70
N LEU A 67 -14.08 3.80 17.98
CA LEU A 67 -13.93 5.17 18.48
C LEU A 67 -15.29 5.84 18.71
N ASP A 68 -16.23 5.69 17.76
CA ASP A 68 -17.60 6.18 17.92
C ASP A 68 -18.28 5.56 19.16
N ALA A 69 -18.09 4.25 19.39
CA ALA A 69 -18.61 3.58 20.58
C ALA A 69 -17.97 4.06 21.91
N GLU A 70 -16.74 4.55 21.84
CA GLU A 70 -16.03 5.20 22.97
C GLU A 70 -16.42 6.67 23.16
N GLY A 71 -17.29 7.22 22.31
CA GLY A 71 -17.70 8.63 22.34
C GLY A 71 -16.68 9.58 21.69
N VAL A 72 -15.73 9.05 20.91
CA VAL A 72 -14.76 9.82 20.13
C VAL A 72 -15.24 9.88 18.70
N GLU A 73 -15.67 11.06 18.25
CA GLU A 73 -16.11 11.26 16.87
C GLU A 73 -14.93 11.07 15.91
N ALA A 74 -15.08 10.12 14.99
CA ALA A 74 -14.10 9.83 13.96
C ALA A 74 -14.78 9.46 12.64
N ASN A 75 -14.06 9.64 11.53
CA ASN A 75 -14.55 9.26 10.21
C ASN A 75 -13.48 8.49 9.42
N PHE A 76 -13.95 7.61 8.52
CA PHE A 76 -13.12 6.99 7.50
C PHE A 76 -13.72 7.25 6.13
N VAL A 77 -12.89 7.79 5.24
CA VAL A 77 -13.23 8.06 3.85
C VAL A 77 -12.51 7.08 2.95
N ALA A 78 -13.28 6.20 2.31
CA ALA A 78 -12.81 5.35 1.23
C ALA A 78 -12.87 6.14 -0.08
N VAL A 79 -11.74 6.32 -0.76
CA VAL A 79 -11.68 7.11 -1.99
C VAL A 79 -11.37 6.20 -3.17
N ARG A 80 -12.22 6.24 -4.20
CA ARG A 80 -11.91 5.68 -5.51
C ARG A 80 -11.15 6.73 -6.32
N LEU A 81 -10.03 6.32 -6.93
CA LEU A 81 -9.11 7.21 -7.64
C LEU A 81 -8.86 6.71 -9.07
N PRO A 82 -9.92 6.57 -9.92
CA PRO A 82 -9.76 6.04 -11.26
C PRO A 82 -8.97 7.00 -12.15
N TYR A 83 -8.21 6.43 -13.10
CA TYR A 83 -7.68 7.13 -14.26
C TYR A 83 -8.60 6.85 -15.47
N GLY A 84 -9.53 7.74 -15.73
CA GLY A 84 -10.56 7.53 -16.75
C GLY A 84 -11.63 6.51 -16.34
N VAL A 85 -11.92 5.56 -17.23
CA VAL A 85 -12.87 4.46 -16.98
C VAL A 85 -12.14 3.29 -16.35
N GLN A 86 -12.62 2.84 -15.20
CA GLN A 86 -12.03 1.70 -14.50
C GLN A 86 -12.61 0.38 -15.05
N HIS A 87 -11.74 -0.53 -15.48
CA HIS A 87 -12.16 -1.82 -16.07
C HIS A 87 -12.56 -2.87 -15.02
N ASP A 88 -12.10 -2.72 -13.77
CA ASP A 88 -12.35 -3.60 -12.63
C ASP A 88 -13.34 -3.02 -11.62
N GLU A 89 -14.35 -2.28 -12.13
CA GLU A 89 -15.40 -1.63 -11.34
C GLU A 89 -16.07 -2.57 -10.35
N ASP A 90 -16.40 -3.79 -10.80
CA ASP A 90 -17.06 -4.81 -9.96
C ASP A 90 -16.19 -5.27 -8.80
N ASP A 91 -14.84 -5.30 -8.95
CA ASP A 91 -13.92 -5.67 -7.89
C ASP A 91 -13.77 -4.53 -6.89
N ALA A 92 -13.72 -3.29 -7.40
CA ALA A 92 -13.72 -2.11 -6.55
C ALA A 92 -15.02 -2.00 -5.73
N GLN A 93 -16.16 -2.30 -6.33
CA GLN A 93 -17.44 -2.32 -5.61
C GLN A 93 -17.48 -3.43 -4.55
N ALA A 94 -17.04 -4.65 -4.88
CA ALA A 94 -16.97 -5.74 -3.90
C ALA A 94 -16.04 -5.41 -2.70
N ALA A 95 -14.96 -4.68 -2.96
CA ALA A 95 -14.06 -4.18 -1.90
C ALA A 95 -14.76 -3.14 -1.03
N LEU A 96 -15.46 -2.17 -1.61
CA LEU A 96 -16.22 -1.15 -0.86
C LEU A 96 -17.33 -1.78 -0.01
N ASP A 97 -18.07 -2.74 -0.57
CA ASP A 97 -19.12 -3.48 0.14
C ASP A 97 -18.57 -4.25 1.35
N PHE A 98 -17.34 -4.77 1.25
CA PHE A 98 -16.65 -5.43 2.35
C PHE A 98 -16.10 -4.42 3.38
N VAL A 99 -15.48 -3.35 2.92
CA VAL A 99 -14.88 -2.30 3.76
C VAL A 99 -15.95 -1.60 4.59
N ARG A 100 -17.11 -1.30 4.01
CA ARG A 100 -18.25 -0.61 4.63
C ARG A 100 -17.87 0.74 5.22
N ALA A 101 -17.10 1.52 4.45
CA ALA A 101 -16.67 2.84 4.87
C ALA A 101 -17.87 3.74 5.19
N LYS A 102 -17.73 4.57 6.24
CA LYS A 102 -18.75 5.55 6.64
C LYS A 102 -18.99 6.61 5.54
N THR A 103 -17.96 6.90 4.76
CA THR A 103 -18.00 7.87 3.67
C THR A 103 -17.25 7.32 2.46
N GLU A 104 -17.85 7.43 1.28
CA GLU A 104 -17.25 7.02 0.02
C GLU A 104 -17.22 8.19 -0.96
N TRP A 105 -16.04 8.43 -1.55
CA TRP A 105 -15.86 9.44 -2.58
C TRP A 105 -15.20 8.84 -3.83
N THR A 106 -15.44 9.49 -4.97
CA THR A 106 -14.74 9.20 -6.23
C THR A 106 -14.05 10.45 -6.71
N PHE A 107 -12.73 10.38 -6.89
CA PHE A 107 -11.91 11.45 -7.42
C PHE A 107 -11.18 10.95 -8.67
N ASN A 108 -11.65 11.31 -9.86
CA ASN A 108 -11.00 10.92 -11.11
C ASN A 108 -9.73 11.74 -11.33
N ILE A 109 -8.59 11.03 -11.46
CA ILE A 109 -7.27 11.66 -11.59
C ILE A 109 -6.88 11.98 -13.04
N SER A 110 -7.68 11.59 -14.05
CA SER A 110 -7.29 11.69 -15.47
C SER A 110 -6.94 13.12 -15.87
N ALA A 111 -7.80 14.09 -15.58
CA ALA A 111 -7.55 15.49 -15.97
C ALA A 111 -6.23 16.04 -15.42
N ALA A 112 -5.84 15.63 -14.20
CA ALA A 112 -4.58 16.07 -13.60
C ALA A 112 -3.37 15.38 -14.23
N VAL A 113 -3.47 14.07 -14.52
CA VAL A 113 -2.38 13.30 -15.16
C VAL A 113 -2.21 13.73 -16.61
N ASP A 114 -3.30 13.89 -17.36
CA ASP A 114 -3.27 14.30 -18.76
C ASP A 114 -2.70 15.72 -18.90
N GLY A 115 -3.13 16.64 -18.03
CA GLY A 115 -2.57 18.00 -18.00
C GLY A 115 -1.08 18.03 -17.65
N PHE A 116 -0.61 17.11 -16.79
CA PHE A 116 0.81 16.96 -16.50
C PHE A 116 1.58 16.40 -17.73
N GLU A 117 1.02 15.43 -18.43
CA GLU A 117 1.62 14.86 -19.66
C GLU A 117 1.76 15.90 -20.76
N ASP A 118 0.70 16.68 -21.00
CA ASP A 118 0.69 17.77 -21.96
C ASP A 118 1.77 18.83 -21.67
N GLU A 119 1.91 19.22 -20.41
CA GLU A 119 2.91 20.22 -20.02
C GLU A 119 4.33 19.65 -20.04
N PHE A 120 4.49 18.36 -19.71
CA PHE A 120 5.79 17.68 -19.84
C PHE A 120 6.24 17.67 -21.29
N GLU A 121 5.38 17.30 -22.25
CA GLU A 121 5.72 17.27 -23.67
C GLU A 121 6.08 18.66 -24.19
N LYS A 122 5.34 19.70 -23.83
CA LYS A 122 5.65 21.10 -24.19
C LYS A 122 7.01 21.55 -23.65
N THR A 123 7.37 21.12 -22.43
CA THR A 123 8.59 21.55 -21.75
C THR A 123 9.83 20.78 -22.24
N VAL A 124 9.69 19.47 -22.43
CA VAL A 124 10.81 18.57 -22.72
C VAL A 124 10.96 18.29 -24.22
N GLY A 125 9.89 18.47 -25.00
CA GLY A 125 9.86 18.25 -26.45
C GLY A 125 9.59 16.80 -26.87
N ASN A 126 9.34 15.90 -25.93
CA ASN A 126 8.92 14.51 -26.17
C ASN A 126 8.05 13.99 -25.03
N GLY A 127 7.20 13.01 -25.32
CA GLY A 127 6.26 12.44 -24.36
C GLY A 127 6.96 11.73 -23.19
N ILE A 128 6.30 11.68 -22.06
CA ILE A 128 6.72 10.92 -20.87
C ILE A 128 6.64 9.41 -21.17
N SER A 129 7.60 8.63 -20.69
CA SER A 129 7.52 7.16 -20.84
C SER A 129 6.38 6.55 -20.01
N ASP A 130 5.83 5.43 -20.47
CA ASP A 130 4.74 4.71 -19.80
C ASP A 130 5.04 4.41 -18.33
N PHE A 131 6.27 3.97 -18.03
CA PHE A 131 6.72 3.75 -16.65
C PHE A 131 6.66 5.04 -15.79
N HIS A 132 7.12 6.17 -16.31
CA HIS A 132 7.08 7.43 -15.57
C HIS A 132 5.66 8.02 -15.50
N LYS A 133 4.82 7.79 -16.52
CA LYS A 133 3.40 8.10 -16.46
C LYS A 133 2.69 7.30 -15.37
N GLY A 134 2.99 6.00 -15.25
CA GLY A 134 2.49 5.17 -14.14
C GLY A 134 2.86 5.74 -12.77
N ASN A 135 4.12 6.13 -12.58
CA ASN A 135 4.55 6.82 -11.36
C ASN A 135 3.85 8.18 -11.15
N THR A 136 3.52 8.90 -12.22
CA THR A 136 2.75 10.15 -12.15
C THR A 136 1.33 9.86 -11.68
N LYS A 137 0.67 8.82 -12.19
CA LYS A 137 -0.65 8.38 -11.72
C LYS A 137 -0.64 8.07 -10.21
N ALA A 138 0.35 7.28 -9.74
CA ALA A 138 0.48 6.95 -8.32
C ALA A 138 0.67 8.20 -7.45
N ARG A 139 1.52 9.16 -7.88
CA ARG A 139 1.73 10.43 -7.17
C ARG A 139 0.50 11.34 -7.20
N THR A 140 -0.24 11.39 -8.30
CA THR A 140 -1.50 12.15 -8.39
C THR A 140 -2.54 11.59 -7.44
N ARG A 141 -2.63 10.26 -7.29
CA ARG A 141 -3.48 9.61 -6.27
C ARG A 141 -3.08 10.02 -4.84
N MET A 142 -1.78 10.06 -4.56
CA MET A 142 -1.27 10.54 -3.27
C MET A 142 -1.65 12.01 -3.03
N ILE A 143 -1.45 12.89 -4.00
CA ILE A 143 -1.83 14.31 -3.89
C ILE A 143 -3.33 14.45 -3.59
N ALA A 144 -4.20 13.70 -4.29
CA ALA A 144 -5.64 13.74 -4.04
C ALA A 144 -5.98 13.30 -2.61
N GLN A 145 -5.38 12.20 -2.12
CA GLN A 145 -5.60 11.72 -0.75
C GLN A 145 -5.15 12.74 0.29
N TYR A 146 -3.95 13.32 0.16
CA TYR A 146 -3.45 14.33 1.08
C TYR A 146 -4.25 15.64 1.05
N ALA A 147 -4.74 16.06 -0.13
CA ALA A 147 -5.60 17.23 -0.24
C ALA A 147 -6.93 17.02 0.52
N LEU A 148 -7.56 15.86 0.30
CA LEU A 148 -8.79 15.48 1.01
C LEU A 148 -8.57 15.34 2.53
N ALA A 149 -7.45 14.69 2.92
CA ALA A 149 -7.10 14.52 4.32
C ALA A 149 -6.82 15.85 5.01
N GLY A 150 -6.05 16.74 4.38
CA GLY A 150 -5.72 18.06 4.94
C GLY A 150 -6.94 18.94 5.18
N GLU A 151 -7.89 18.96 4.24
CA GLU A 151 -9.12 19.76 4.35
C GLU A 151 -10.00 19.31 5.54
N HIS A 152 -9.94 18.01 5.89
CA HIS A 152 -10.78 17.43 6.95
C HIS A 152 -10.03 17.14 8.26
N ASN A 153 -8.74 17.41 8.34
CA ASN A 153 -7.86 17.04 9.46
C ASN A 153 -7.83 15.50 9.66
N TYR A 154 -7.62 14.75 8.57
CA TYR A 154 -7.53 13.29 8.55
C TYR A 154 -6.09 12.85 8.26
N LEU A 155 -5.82 11.57 8.51
CA LEU A 155 -4.56 10.89 8.19
C LEU A 155 -4.71 10.10 6.90
N VAL A 156 -3.67 10.12 6.06
CA VAL A 156 -3.59 9.24 4.89
C VAL A 156 -3.06 7.88 5.31
N ILE A 157 -3.84 6.83 5.05
CA ILE A 157 -3.42 5.44 5.25
C ILE A 157 -2.68 4.95 4.00
N GLY A 158 -1.53 4.32 4.21
CA GLY A 158 -0.83 3.54 3.19
C GLY A 158 -1.01 2.04 3.39
N THR A 159 -0.83 1.29 2.33
CA THR A 159 -1.02 -0.16 2.29
C THR A 159 0.28 -0.95 2.23
N ASP A 160 1.44 -0.29 2.32
CA ASP A 160 2.75 -0.94 2.27
C ASP A 160 2.89 -1.99 3.37
N HIS A 161 3.36 -3.16 2.99
CA HIS A 161 3.56 -4.32 3.86
C HIS A 161 4.93 -4.95 3.60
N GLY A 162 5.37 -5.88 4.45
CA GLY A 162 6.73 -6.42 4.42
C GLY A 162 7.17 -6.95 3.05
N ALA A 163 6.30 -7.63 2.30
CA ALA A 163 6.66 -8.19 0.99
C ALA A 163 6.84 -7.11 -0.09
N GLU A 164 6.08 -6.02 -0.06
CA GLU A 164 6.26 -4.87 -0.95
C GLU A 164 7.44 -4.02 -0.50
N SER A 165 7.57 -3.78 0.79
CA SER A 165 8.65 -2.98 1.37
C SER A 165 10.03 -3.57 1.08
N VAL A 166 10.22 -4.88 1.28
CA VAL A 166 11.52 -5.54 1.03
C VAL A 166 11.95 -5.46 -0.43
N THR A 167 11.01 -5.52 -1.36
CA THR A 167 11.30 -5.43 -2.80
C THR A 167 11.31 -3.98 -3.31
N GLY A 168 10.81 -3.03 -2.52
CA GLY A 168 10.57 -1.65 -2.92
C GLY A 168 9.53 -1.54 -4.03
N PHE A 169 8.55 -2.43 -4.03
CA PHE A 169 7.50 -2.51 -5.04
C PHE A 169 6.38 -1.50 -4.77
N PHE A 170 6.74 -0.24 -4.77
CA PHE A 170 5.85 0.92 -4.64
C PHE A 170 6.49 2.15 -5.27
N THR A 171 5.70 3.16 -5.58
CA THR A 171 6.19 4.45 -6.06
C THR A 171 6.54 5.35 -4.87
N LYS A 172 7.83 5.74 -4.78
CA LYS A 172 8.26 6.73 -3.78
C LYS A 172 7.47 8.02 -3.92
N TYR A 173 6.84 8.47 -2.82
CA TYR A 173 5.93 9.62 -2.82
C TYR A 173 4.72 9.45 -3.73
N GLY A 174 4.32 8.22 -4.01
CA GLY A 174 3.05 7.85 -4.61
C GLY A 174 2.26 7.05 -3.59
N ASP A 175 1.97 5.79 -3.86
CA ASP A 175 1.40 4.84 -2.91
C ASP A 175 2.27 4.61 -1.66
N GLY A 176 3.59 4.80 -1.76
CA GLY A 176 4.50 4.86 -0.60
C GLY A 176 4.44 6.14 0.22
N GLY A 177 3.63 7.14 -0.16
CA GLY A 177 3.40 8.38 0.59
C GLY A 177 2.17 8.26 1.48
N ALA A 178 2.37 8.11 2.79
CA ALA A 178 1.30 7.97 3.77
C ALA A 178 1.73 8.46 5.14
N ASP A 179 0.77 8.72 6.03
CA ASP A 179 1.00 9.11 7.42
C ASP A 179 1.10 7.89 8.34
N ILE A 180 0.41 6.78 7.99
CA ILE A 180 0.31 5.59 8.83
C ILE A 180 0.19 4.33 7.97
N LEU A 181 0.89 3.26 8.37
CA LEU A 181 0.98 1.98 7.66
C LEU A 181 0.46 0.83 8.53
N PRO A 182 -0.86 0.58 8.58
CA PRO A 182 -1.41 -0.47 9.42
C PRO A 182 -1.03 -1.90 8.99
N LEU A 183 -0.59 -2.11 7.76
CA LEU A 183 -0.20 -3.42 7.26
C LEU A 183 1.30 -3.71 7.41
N PHE A 184 2.11 -2.73 7.83
CA PHE A 184 3.53 -2.95 8.03
C PHE A 184 3.78 -4.09 9.04
N GLY A 185 4.80 -4.91 8.77
CA GLY A 185 5.09 -6.10 9.57
C GLY A 185 4.27 -7.35 9.21
N LEU A 186 3.43 -7.28 8.18
CA LEU A 186 2.78 -8.45 7.58
C LEU A 186 3.42 -8.78 6.22
N ASN A 187 3.26 -10.02 5.78
CA ASN A 187 3.51 -10.44 4.41
C ASN A 187 2.19 -10.67 3.65
N LYS A 188 2.25 -11.05 2.38
CA LYS A 188 1.06 -11.18 1.52
C LYS A 188 0.14 -12.31 1.99
N ARG A 189 0.71 -13.43 2.41
CA ARG A 189 -0.01 -14.59 2.98
C ARG A 189 -0.73 -14.21 4.26
N GLN A 190 -0.08 -13.44 5.12
CA GLN A 190 -0.65 -12.96 6.38
C GLN A 190 -1.79 -11.96 6.13
N ASN A 191 -1.67 -11.07 5.15
CA ASN A 191 -2.77 -10.18 4.75
C ASN A 191 -4.01 -10.97 4.30
N ARG A 192 -3.82 -12.07 3.53
CA ARG A 192 -4.92 -12.98 3.16
C ARG A 192 -5.55 -13.65 4.39
N ALA A 193 -4.73 -14.06 5.36
CA ALA A 193 -5.23 -14.67 6.58
C ALA A 193 -6.09 -13.70 7.41
N LEU A 194 -5.70 -12.42 7.51
CA LEU A 194 -6.50 -11.39 8.18
C LEU A 194 -7.81 -11.10 7.44
N LEU A 195 -7.80 -11.06 6.11
CA LEU A 195 -9.04 -10.90 5.33
C LEU A 195 -10.00 -12.06 5.54
N SER A 196 -9.49 -13.30 5.56
CA SER A 196 -10.29 -14.48 5.86
C SER A 196 -10.89 -14.42 7.26
N GLU A 197 -10.12 -14.01 8.28
CA GLU A 197 -10.56 -13.81 9.65
C GLU A 197 -11.69 -12.76 9.75
N LEU A 198 -11.59 -11.70 8.93
CA LEU A 198 -12.61 -10.64 8.85
C LEU A 198 -13.83 -11.02 8.01
N GLY A 199 -13.88 -12.24 7.47
CA GLY A 199 -14.99 -12.72 6.65
C GLY A 199 -15.07 -12.09 5.26
N ALA A 200 -13.95 -11.67 4.68
CA ALA A 200 -13.93 -11.11 3.34
C ALA A 200 -14.39 -12.14 2.31
N PRO A 201 -15.20 -11.74 1.31
CA PRO A 201 -15.54 -12.62 0.19
C PRO A 201 -14.29 -13.08 -0.56
N ALA A 202 -14.28 -14.33 -1.04
CA ALA A 202 -13.15 -14.92 -1.78
C ALA A 202 -12.67 -14.01 -2.92
N ARG A 203 -13.59 -13.38 -3.64
CA ARG A 203 -13.30 -12.43 -4.72
C ARG A 203 -12.33 -11.30 -4.33
N VAL A 204 -12.37 -10.84 -3.06
CA VAL A 204 -11.52 -9.73 -2.58
C VAL A 204 -10.07 -10.16 -2.38
N TRP A 205 -9.81 -11.40 -1.97
CA TRP A 205 -8.45 -11.87 -1.63
C TRP A 205 -7.87 -12.89 -2.62
N GLU A 206 -8.69 -13.45 -3.52
CA GLU A 206 -8.24 -14.33 -4.61
C GLU A 206 -7.84 -13.55 -5.87
N LYS A 207 -8.19 -12.27 -5.98
CA LYS A 207 -7.80 -11.43 -7.11
C LYS A 207 -6.28 -11.44 -7.27
N VAL A 208 -5.81 -11.74 -8.47
CA VAL A 208 -4.38 -11.67 -8.80
C VAL A 208 -3.90 -10.22 -8.65
N PRO A 209 -2.84 -9.98 -7.86
CA PRO A 209 -2.32 -8.63 -7.67
C PRO A 209 -1.79 -8.02 -8.97
N THR A 210 -2.29 -6.84 -9.30
CA THR A 210 -1.86 -6.05 -10.47
C THR A 210 -1.75 -4.58 -10.05
N ALA A 211 -0.66 -3.91 -10.43
CA ALA A 211 -0.49 -2.50 -10.12
C ALA A 211 -1.30 -1.58 -11.04
N ASP A 212 -1.74 -2.05 -12.20
CA ASP A 212 -2.53 -1.34 -13.24
C ASP A 212 -2.09 0.11 -13.50
N LEU A 213 -0.77 0.32 -13.55
CA LEU A 213 -0.18 1.64 -13.77
C LEU A 213 0.22 1.87 -15.24
N LEU A 214 0.51 0.80 -15.98
CA LEU A 214 1.06 0.84 -17.34
C LEU A 214 -0.05 0.83 -18.39
N ASP A 215 -0.07 1.84 -19.28
CA ASP A 215 -1.05 1.92 -20.38
C ASP A 215 -0.79 0.88 -21.48
N HIS A 216 0.49 0.58 -21.74
CA HIS A 216 0.88 -0.35 -22.82
C HIS A 216 0.91 -1.83 -22.39
N LYS A 217 0.74 -2.14 -21.12
CA LYS A 217 0.72 -3.50 -20.56
C LYS A 217 -0.33 -3.62 -19.46
N PRO A 218 -1.61 -3.42 -19.77
CA PRO A 218 -2.67 -3.55 -18.77
C PRO A 218 -2.74 -4.99 -18.25
N GLY A 219 -3.00 -5.15 -16.95
CA GLY A 219 -3.16 -6.47 -16.32
C GLY A 219 -1.87 -7.25 -16.09
N ARG A 220 -0.67 -6.64 -16.27
CA ARG A 220 0.58 -7.28 -15.87
C ARG A 220 0.57 -7.54 -14.36
N THR A 221 0.90 -8.77 -13.98
CA THR A 221 0.92 -9.15 -12.56
C THR A 221 2.14 -8.57 -11.83
N ASP A 222 2.00 -8.35 -10.53
CA ASP A 222 3.11 -7.91 -9.67
C ASP A 222 4.27 -8.92 -9.73
N GLU A 223 3.96 -10.22 -9.71
CA GLU A 223 4.95 -11.30 -9.75
C GLU A 223 5.76 -11.31 -11.05
N ASP A 224 5.11 -11.03 -12.20
CA ASP A 224 5.81 -10.89 -13.49
C ASP A 224 6.78 -9.70 -13.49
N GLU A 225 6.43 -8.62 -12.80
CA GLU A 225 7.29 -7.43 -12.71
C GLU A 225 8.42 -7.63 -11.69
N LEU A 226 8.13 -8.29 -10.59
CA LEU A 226 9.10 -8.61 -9.56
C LEU A 226 10.11 -9.67 -10.02
N GLY A 227 9.69 -10.61 -10.87
CA GLY A 227 10.42 -11.82 -11.22
C GLY A 227 10.49 -12.81 -10.05
N LEU A 228 9.56 -12.72 -9.11
CA LEU A 228 9.45 -13.53 -7.89
C LEU A 228 7.97 -13.72 -7.57
N SER A 229 7.60 -14.90 -7.05
CA SER A 229 6.28 -15.08 -6.47
C SER A 229 6.19 -14.49 -5.06
N TYR A 230 5.01 -14.04 -4.67
CA TYR A 230 4.76 -13.61 -3.30
C TYR A 230 4.99 -14.73 -2.29
N ASP A 231 4.69 -15.98 -2.65
CA ASP A 231 4.98 -17.14 -1.78
C ASP A 231 6.47 -17.28 -1.48
N THR A 232 7.36 -17.04 -2.46
CA THR A 232 8.81 -17.05 -2.26
C THR A 232 9.28 -15.90 -1.39
N ILE A 233 8.72 -14.69 -1.58
CA ILE A 233 9.04 -13.52 -0.76
C ILE A 233 8.57 -13.74 0.68
N ASP A 234 7.38 -14.29 0.86
CA ASP A 234 6.79 -14.58 2.16
C ASP A 234 7.62 -15.64 2.91
N ASP A 235 8.01 -16.73 2.25
CA ASP A 235 8.88 -17.76 2.84
C ASP A 235 10.23 -17.17 3.26
N TYR A 236 10.83 -16.29 2.44
CA TYR A 236 12.06 -15.59 2.80
C TYR A 236 11.89 -14.72 4.05
N LEU A 237 10.79 -13.96 4.14
CA LEU A 237 10.49 -13.08 5.28
C LEU A 237 10.08 -13.85 6.54
N GLU A 238 9.55 -15.06 6.40
CA GLU A 238 9.26 -15.96 7.52
C GLU A 238 10.49 -16.75 8.00
N GLY A 239 11.65 -16.52 7.39
CA GLY A 239 12.91 -17.19 7.75
C GLY A 239 13.02 -18.64 7.24
N ARG A 240 12.19 -19.01 6.28
CA ARG A 240 12.24 -20.32 5.61
C ARG A 240 13.33 -20.34 4.54
N ASP A 241 13.72 -21.54 4.15
CA ASP A 241 14.67 -21.72 3.05
C ASP A 241 13.97 -21.45 1.70
N VAL A 242 14.64 -20.64 0.88
CA VAL A 242 14.24 -20.36 -0.51
C VAL A 242 15.43 -20.63 -1.44
N PRO A 243 15.23 -20.81 -2.75
CA PRO A 243 16.34 -20.97 -3.69
C PRO A 243 17.33 -19.79 -3.60
N ASP A 244 18.63 -20.06 -3.65
CA ASP A 244 19.69 -19.06 -3.52
C ASP A 244 19.50 -17.87 -4.50
N ALA A 245 19.16 -18.16 -5.76
CA ALA A 245 18.90 -17.12 -6.76
C ALA A 245 17.73 -16.20 -6.37
N ALA A 246 16.69 -16.73 -5.72
CA ALA A 246 15.57 -15.94 -5.24
C ALA A 246 15.98 -15.08 -4.04
N ALA A 247 16.73 -15.65 -3.08
CA ALA A 247 17.27 -14.90 -1.96
C ALA A 247 18.15 -13.73 -2.42
N GLU A 248 19.08 -13.99 -3.36
CA GLU A 248 19.95 -12.96 -3.92
C GLU A 248 19.16 -11.85 -4.63
N LEU A 249 18.12 -12.20 -5.38
CA LEU A 249 17.28 -11.20 -6.05
C LEU A 249 16.50 -10.33 -5.04
N ILE A 250 15.96 -10.93 -3.97
CA ILE A 250 15.31 -10.18 -2.88
C ILE A 250 16.31 -9.22 -2.22
N GLU A 251 17.49 -9.72 -1.85
CA GLU A 251 18.55 -8.93 -1.22
C GLU A 251 19.02 -7.78 -2.11
N GLN A 252 19.20 -8.01 -3.41
CA GLN A 252 19.54 -6.96 -4.39
C GLN A 252 18.45 -5.89 -4.49
N LYS A 253 17.18 -6.29 -4.56
CA LYS A 253 16.05 -5.35 -4.58
C LYS A 253 16.01 -4.54 -3.29
N TYR A 254 16.14 -5.19 -2.13
CA TYR A 254 16.19 -4.55 -0.82
C TYR A 254 17.27 -3.46 -0.74
N LEU A 255 18.51 -3.78 -1.11
CA LEU A 255 19.61 -2.83 -1.08
C LEU A 255 19.40 -1.66 -2.05
N ARG A 256 19.03 -1.97 -3.31
CA ARG A 256 18.82 -0.96 -4.36
C ARG A 256 17.69 0.01 -4.03
N THR A 257 16.64 -0.47 -3.37
CA THR A 257 15.44 0.33 -3.08
C THR A 257 15.43 0.95 -1.68
N ARG A 258 16.54 0.87 -0.93
CA ARG A 258 16.64 1.42 0.42
C ARG A 258 16.21 2.88 0.51
N HIS A 259 16.54 3.68 -0.50
CA HIS A 259 16.13 5.09 -0.58
C HIS A 259 14.62 5.31 -0.60
N LYS A 260 13.82 4.29 -0.88
CA LYS A 260 12.35 4.37 -0.85
C LYS A 260 11.78 4.21 0.56
N ARG A 261 12.51 3.50 1.45
CA ARG A 261 12.12 3.20 2.83
C ARG A 261 12.74 4.15 3.86
N THR A 262 13.50 5.14 3.40
CA THR A 262 14.16 6.12 4.26
C THR A 262 13.66 7.53 3.95
N VAL A 263 13.76 8.41 4.93
CA VAL A 263 13.62 9.85 4.70
C VAL A 263 14.69 10.33 3.70
N PRO A 264 14.58 11.54 3.12
CA PRO A 264 15.60 12.07 2.22
C PRO A 264 17.00 11.97 2.82
N VAL A 265 17.96 11.51 2.01
CA VAL A 265 19.36 11.32 2.41
C VAL A 265 20.01 12.66 2.71
N THR A 266 20.67 12.75 3.85
CA THR A 266 21.37 13.95 4.32
C THR A 266 22.90 13.77 4.28
N ILE A 267 23.63 14.84 4.52
CA ILE A 267 25.11 14.80 4.61
C ILE A 267 25.63 13.96 5.77
N PHE A 268 24.78 13.63 6.75
CA PHE A 268 25.12 12.81 7.89
C PHE A 268 24.91 11.32 7.64
N ASP A 269 24.21 10.95 6.59
CA ASP A 269 23.94 9.55 6.24
C ASP A 269 25.15 8.91 5.57
N THR A 270 25.45 7.67 5.95
CA THR A 270 26.58 6.90 5.42
C THR A 270 26.19 5.58 4.77
N TRP A 271 24.94 5.15 4.90
CA TRP A 271 24.46 3.85 4.43
C TRP A 271 24.60 3.64 2.91
N TRP A 272 24.72 4.71 2.14
CA TRP A 272 24.89 4.70 0.68
C TRP A 272 26.35 4.61 0.21
N LYS A 273 27.29 4.64 1.15
CA LYS A 273 28.74 4.60 0.89
C LYS A 273 29.32 3.18 0.84
N GLN A 274 28.44 2.16 1.01
CA GLN A 274 28.84 0.77 1.03
C GLN A 274 28.87 0.17 -0.36
#